data_2ec6c3c3df334401dd37ad039643bfd8
#
_entry.id   2ec6c3c3df334401dd37ad039643bfd8
#
_cell.length_a   1.000
_cell.length_b   1.000
_cell.length_c   1.000
_cell.angle_alpha   90.00
_cell.angle_beta   90.00
_cell.angle_gamma   90.00
#
_symmetry.space_group_name_H-M   'P 1'
#
loop_
_entity.id
_entity.type
_entity.pdbx_description
1 polymer ?
#
loop_
_entity_poly.entity_id
_entity_poly.type
_entity_poly.pdbx_seq_one_letter_code
_entity_poly.pdbx_strand_id
1 'polypeptide(L)'
;GLNTMNAALVAMNAANALRERSVDALHMRYYANVVDNGGGAPNNVPMRTVVDVGLRALTVKKLEEMSRDVDRAYIAGAYSQGVRLEIQTTIGYCPRRESRPLQLVFLDVAKRLFPKEEISDTENTSAGVSDIGDISSLIPTVHAFIGDGGPSNHTVKFHIIDKYRMGVTAAKEQVGVLLELLGDNAAKAKEIMEEYKPTFARREDYLAFEEKYTKTLKAVDYDADGKVLFKGE
;
A
#
# COMPACT_ATOMS: atom_id res chain seq x y z
N GLY A 1 15.95 1.64 -34.48
CA GLY A 1 14.74 2.17 -33.86
C GLY A 1 14.91 2.32 -32.35
N LEU A 2 14.17 3.22 -31.74
CA LEU A 2 14.17 3.41 -30.29
C LEU A 2 13.48 2.19 -29.62
N ASN A 3 14.19 1.55 -28.68
CA ASN A 3 13.68 0.34 -28.04
C ASN A 3 13.10 0.67 -26.64
N THR A 4 11.76 0.67 -26.54
CA THR A 4 11.07 0.99 -25.28
C THR A 4 11.29 -0.04 -24.18
N MET A 5 11.56 -1.31 -24.52
CA MET A 5 11.88 -2.35 -23.53
C MET A 5 13.24 -2.08 -22.87
N ASN A 6 14.23 -1.62 -23.62
CA ASN A 6 15.54 -1.24 -23.05
C ASN A 6 15.38 -0.06 -22.08
N ALA A 7 14.54 0.93 -22.43
CA ALA A 7 14.23 2.04 -21.52
C ALA A 7 13.58 1.54 -20.23
N ALA A 8 12.63 0.62 -20.32
CA ALA A 8 12.00 0.00 -19.14
C ALA A 8 13.01 -0.74 -18.27
N LEU A 9 13.92 -1.53 -18.87
CA LEU A 9 14.96 -2.27 -18.12
C LEU A 9 15.90 -1.31 -17.39
N VAL A 10 16.35 -0.21 -18.04
CA VAL A 10 17.20 0.80 -17.40
C VAL A 10 16.44 1.46 -16.25
N ALA A 11 15.18 1.85 -16.44
CA ALA A 11 14.34 2.44 -15.42
C ALA A 11 14.15 1.53 -14.20
N MET A 12 13.81 0.26 -14.44
CA MET A 12 13.62 -0.74 -13.37
C MET A 12 14.92 -0.98 -12.59
N ASN A 13 16.08 -1.04 -13.26
CA ASN A 13 17.37 -1.16 -12.59
C ASN A 13 17.70 0.09 -11.76
N ALA A 14 17.47 1.28 -12.29
CA ALA A 14 17.65 2.53 -11.55
C ALA A 14 16.73 2.59 -10.30
N ALA A 15 15.47 2.22 -10.44
CA ALA A 15 14.52 2.14 -9.33
C ALA A 15 14.94 1.09 -8.28
N ASN A 16 15.45 -0.07 -8.70
CA ASN A 16 15.98 -1.09 -7.79
C ASN A 16 17.21 -0.59 -7.01
N ALA A 17 18.09 0.20 -7.62
CA ALA A 17 19.26 0.79 -6.95
C ALA A 17 18.86 1.76 -5.81
N LEU A 18 17.64 2.33 -5.83
CA LEU A 18 17.15 3.17 -4.74
C LEU A 18 16.93 2.41 -3.42
N ARG A 19 16.97 1.08 -3.43
CA ARG A 19 16.81 0.25 -2.21
C ARG A 19 17.87 0.56 -1.15
N GLU A 20 19.09 0.90 -1.56
CA GLU A 20 20.17 1.27 -0.62
C GLU A 20 19.84 2.53 0.19
N ARG A 21 18.93 3.38 -0.31
CA ARG A 21 18.44 4.57 0.40
C ARG A 21 17.31 4.26 1.37
N SER A 22 16.76 3.04 1.32
CA SER A 22 15.63 2.64 2.14
C SER A 22 16.09 2.18 3.52
N VAL A 23 15.45 2.71 4.56
CA VAL A 23 15.68 2.26 5.94
C VAL A 23 14.82 1.02 6.18
N ASP A 24 15.43 -0.08 6.63
CA ASP A 24 14.73 -1.36 6.85
C ASP A 24 13.51 -1.22 7.78
N ALA A 25 13.64 -0.40 8.83
CA ALA A 25 12.54 -0.12 9.77
C ALA A 25 11.29 0.51 9.13
N LEU A 26 11.39 1.06 7.91
CA LEU A 26 10.26 1.67 7.21
C LEU A 26 9.57 0.71 6.24
N HIS A 27 10.07 -0.53 6.13
CA HIS A 27 9.51 -1.58 5.27
C HIS A 27 9.15 -1.10 3.86
N MET A 28 9.97 -0.22 3.29
CA MET A 28 9.75 0.28 1.92
C MET A 28 9.86 -0.86 0.92
N ARG A 29 8.88 -0.96 0.02
CA ARG A 29 8.83 -1.98 -1.03
C ARG A 29 8.56 -1.35 -2.38
N TYR A 30 9.41 -1.70 -3.34
CA TYR A 30 9.23 -1.46 -4.76
C TYR A 30 9.14 -2.81 -5.47
N TYR A 31 8.16 -2.96 -6.32
CA TYR A 31 8.04 -4.07 -7.24
C TYR A 31 7.51 -3.57 -8.58
N ALA A 32 7.97 -4.19 -9.65
CA ALA A 32 7.58 -3.83 -11.00
C ALA A 32 7.42 -5.09 -11.86
N ASN A 33 6.49 -5.04 -12.78
CA ASN A 33 6.23 -6.10 -13.73
C ASN A 33 6.00 -5.50 -15.12
N VAL A 34 6.64 -6.05 -16.13
CA VAL A 34 6.35 -5.71 -17.53
C VAL A 34 5.07 -6.42 -17.93
N VAL A 35 3.98 -5.67 -18.10
CA VAL A 35 2.65 -6.20 -18.42
C VAL A 35 2.35 -6.16 -19.92
N ASP A 36 3.06 -5.31 -20.66
CA ASP A 36 3.00 -5.25 -22.12
C ASP A 36 4.39 -4.86 -22.65
N ASN A 37 4.99 -5.72 -23.46
CA ASN A 37 6.29 -5.49 -24.07
C ASN A 37 6.22 -5.13 -25.55
N GLY A 38 5.03 -4.76 -26.05
CA GLY A 38 4.79 -4.42 -27.46
C GLY A 38 4.63 -5.62 -28.38
N GLY A 39 4.73 -6.85 -27.85
CA GLY A 39 4.54 -8.11 -28.61
C GLY A 39 5.53 -8.30 -29.76
N GLY A 40 5.37 -9.42 -30.46
CA GLY A 40 6.08 -9.69 -31.70
C GLY A 40 7.25 -10.67 -31.59
N ALA A 41 7.99 -10.80 -32.68
CA ALA A 41 9.15 -11.69 -32.77
C ALA A 41 10.37 -11.06 -32.05
N PRO A 42 11.34 -11.86 -31.58
CA PRO A 42 12.52 -11.36 -30.85
C PRO A 42 13.39 -10.34 -31.61
N ASN A 43 13.28 -10.31 -32.93
CA ASN A 43 13.98 -9.37 -33.80
C ASN A 43 13.22 -8.07 -34.06
N ASN A 44 11.99 -7.94 -33.52
CA ASN A 44 11.22 -6.70 -33.63
C ASN A 44 11.53 -5.78 -32.45
N VAL A 45 11.82 -4.52 -32.74
CA VAL A 45 12.05 -3.50 -31.72
C VAL A 45 10.70 -3.08 -31.11
N PRO A 46 10.47 -3.22 -29.82
CA PRO A 46 9.23 -2.80 -29.18
C PRO A 46 9.04 -1.28 -29.28
N MET A 47 7.88 -0.85 -29.78
CA MET A 47 7.52 0.56 -29.90
C MET A 47 6.76 1.10 -28.68
N ARG A 48 6.22 0.20 -27.88
CA ARG A 48 5.50 0.48 -26.63
C ARG A 48 5.84 -0.58 -25.59
N THR A 49 6.10 -0.17 -24.36
CA THR A 49 6.27 -1.07 -23.21
C THR A 49 5.49 -0.49 -22.05
N VAL A 50 4.71 -1.31 -21.37
CA VAL A 50 3.98 -0.93 -20.15
C VAL A 50 4.57 -1.68 -18.97
N VAL A 51 4.92 -0.92 -17.93
CA VAL A 51 5.40 -1.46 -16.66
C VAL A 51 4.40 -1.09 -15.58
N ASP A 52 3.87 -2.10 -14.90
CA ASP A 52 3.05 -1.92 -13.70
C ASP A 52 3.97 -1.85 -12.47
N VAL A 53 3.80 -0.81 -11.66
CA VAL A 53 4.69 -0.50 -10.53
C VAL A 53 3.90 -0.39 -9.26
N GLY A 54 4.31 -1.14 -8.23
CA GLY A 54 3.73 -1.04 -6.90
C GLY A 54 4.74 -0.50 -5.89
N LEU A 55 4.28 0.45 -5.08
CA LEU A 55 5.05 1.06 -3.99
C LEU A 55 4.34 0.84 -2.66
N ARG A 56 5.10 0.53 -1.61
CA ARG A 56 4.59 0.42 -0.24
C ARG A 56 5.58 1.02 0.74
N ALA A 57 5.05 1.68 1.77
CA ALA A 57 5.82 2.21 2.90
C ALA A 57 4.93 2.25 4.14
N LEU A 58 5.50 2.45 5.33
CA LEU A 58 4.74 2.52 6.59
C LEU A 58 4.03 3.88 6.81
N THR A 59 4.40 4.92 6.07
CA THR A 59 3.78 6.25 6.21
C THR A 59 3.50 6.86 4.84
N VAL A 60 2.44 7.66 4.77
CA VAL A 60 2.08 8.42 3.56
C VAL A 60 3.24 9.30 3.11
N LYS A 61 3.89 10.02 4.02
CA LYS A 61 5.05 10.86 3.69
C LYS A 61 6.17 10.08 2.99
N LYS A 62 6.48 8.88 3.50
CA LYS A 62 7.52 8.03 2.88
C LYS A 62 7.08 7.45 1.55
N LEU A 63 5.79 7.14 1.40
CA LEU A 63 5.23 6.71 0.13
C LEU A 63 5.34 7.81 -0.93
N GLU A 64 5.05 9.07 -0.58
CA GLU A 64 5.22 10.24 -1.44
C GLU A 64 6.68 10.46 -1.86
N GLU A 65 7.62 10.36 -0.91
CA GLU A 65 9.06 10.48 -1.20
C GLU A 65 9.51 9.38 -2.17
N MET A 66 9.08 8.14 -1.92
CA MET A 66 9.41 6.98 -2.74
C MET A 66 8.82 7.10 -4.16
N SER A 67 7.58 7.58 -4.29
CA SER A 67 6.95 7.83 -5.60
C SER A 67 7.78 8.79 -6.45
N ARG A 68 8.18 9.93 -5.89
CA ARG A 68 9.03 10.90 -6.59
C ARG A 68 10.39 10.32 -6.99
N ASP A 69 11.00 9.50 -6.13
CA ASP A 69 12.29 8.88 -6.42
C ASP A 69 12.18 7.86 -7.56
N VAL A 70 11.10 7.06 -7.56
CA VAL A 70 10.84 6.07 -8.61
C VAL A 70 10.47 6.76 -9.93
N ASP A 71 9.65 7.82 -9.91
CA ASP A 71 9.35 8.62 -11.11
C ASP A 71 10.63 9.13 -11.77
N ARG A 72 11.58 9.67 -10.96
CA ARG A 72 12.88 10.10 -11.48
C ARG A 72 13.68 8.96 -12.12
N ALA A 73 13.63 7.76 -11.56
CA ALA A 73 14.31 6.59 -12.13
C ALA A 73 13.71 6.23 -13.51
N TYR A 74 12.37 6.27 -13.64
CA TYR A 74 11.69 6.01 -14.91
C TYR A 74 11.93 7.11 -15.94
N ILE A 75 11.96 8.37 -15.52
CA ILE A 75 12.32 9.52 -16.37
C ILE A 75 13.77 9.34 -16.89
N ALA A 76 14.72 8.99 -16.03
CA ALA A 76 16.11 8.77 -16.42
C ALA A 76 16.23 7.60 -17.41
N GLY A 77 15.52 6.50 -17.19
CA GLY A 77 15.50 5.36 -18.11
C GLY A 77 14.97 5.73 -19.49
N ALA A 78 13.83 6.41 -19.55
CA ALA A 78 13.23 6.86 -20.79
C ALA A 78 14.14 7.86 -21.55
N TYR A 79 14.64 8.86 -20.83
CA TYR A 79 15.53 9.86 -21.40
C TYR A 79 16.82 9.25 -21.95
N SER A 80 17.43 8.30 -21.23
CA SER A 80 18.69 7.64 -21.65
C SER A 80 18.57 6.90 -22.99
N GLN A 81 17.34 6.49 -23.35
CA GLN A 81 17.05 5.75 -24.57
C GLN A 81 16.32 6.59 -25.62
N GLY A 82 16.08 7.87 -25.37
CA GLY A 82 15.40 8.79 -26.29
C GLY A 82 13.93 8.48 -26.52
N VAL A 83 13.26 7.80 -25.58
CA VAL A 83 11.83 7.44 -25.71
C VAL A 83 10.94 8.35 -24.88
N ARG A 84 9.68 8.48 -25.31
CA ARG A 84 8.64 9.16 -24.53
C ARG A 84 8.24 8.34 -23.30
N LEU A 85 7.83 9.05 -22.25
CA LEU A 85 7.31 8.42 -21.03
C LEU A 85 6.01 9.10 -20.59
N GLU A 86 5.00 8.29 -20.36
CA GLU A 86 3.80 8.66 -19.64
C GLU A 86 3.75 7.88 -18.32
N ILE A 87 3.52 8.58 -17.22
CA ILE A 87 3.33 8.00 -15.90
C ILE A 87 1.89 8.19 -15.49
N GLN A 88 1.18 7.09 -15.26
CA GLN A 88 -0.14 7.08 -14.66
C GLN A 88 -0.01 6.68 -13.19
N THR A 89 -0.42 7.55 -12.29
CA THR A 89 -0.39 7.30 -10.85
C THR A 89 -1.82 7.13 -10.34
N THR A 90 -2.02 6.12 -9.51
CA THR A 90 -3.25 5.91 -8.75
C THR A 90 -2.90 5.50 -7.33
N ILE A 91 -3.74 5.87 -6.37
CA ILE A 91 -3.62 5.37 -5.00
C ILE A 91 -4.30 4.01 -4.94
N GLY A 92 -3.58 2.99 -4.43
CA GLY A 92 -4.16 1.70 -4.10
C GLY A 92 -4.80 1.77 -2.72
N TYR A 93 -3.96 1.86 -1.70
CA TYR A 93 -4.38 1.97 -0.29
C TYR A 93 -3.34 2.77 0.49
N CYS A 94 -3.79 3.54 1.48
CA CYS A 94 -2.91 4.15 2.45
C CYS A 94 -2.19 3.11 3.32
N PRO A 95 -1.02 3.43 3.88
CA PRO A 95 -0.37 2.60 4.90
C PRO A 95 -1.28 2.40 6.11
N ARG A 96 -1.39 1.16 6.58
CA ARG A 96 -2.16 0.85 7.80
C ARG A 96 -1.54 1.53 9.01
N ARG A 97 -2.42 2.09 9.84
CA ARG A 97 -2.07 2.70 11.12
C ARG A 97 -3.06 2.24 12.17
N GLU A 98 -2.70 1.18 12.88
CA GLU A 98 -3.59 0.62 13.88
C GLU A 98 -3.58 1.46 15.18
N SER A 99 -4.74 1.56 15.80
CA SER A 99 -4.92 2.24 17.08
C SER A 99 -4.54 1.29 18.21
N ARG A 100 -3.41 1.55 18.89
CA ARG A 100 -2.96 0.72 20.02
C ARG A 100 -3.98 0.67 21.17
N PRO A 101 -4.62 1.78 21.60
CA PRO A 101 -5.67 1.72 22.61
C PRO A 101 -6.84 0.81 22.21
N LEU A 102 -7.31 0.87 20.95
CA LEU A 102 -8.35 -0.01 20.44
C LEU A 102 -7.88 -1.46 20.37
N GLN A 103 -6.65 -1.72 19.97
CA GLN A 103 -6.05 -3.05 19.95
C GLN A 103 -6.03 -3.68 21.36
N LEU A 104 -5.72 -2.89 22.39
CA LEU A 104 -5.76 -3.37 23.78
C LEU A 104 -7.17 -3.78 24.23
N VAL A 105 -8.22 -3.10 23.77
CA VAL A 105 -9.62 -3.50 24.02
C VAL A 105 -9.89 -4.87 23.37
N PHE A 106 -9.47 -5.07 22.11
CA PHE A 106 -9.61 -6.36 21.42
C PHE A 106 -8.88 -7.47 22.18
N LEU A 107 -7.63 -7.24 22.58
CA LEU A 107 -6.84 -8.21 23.33
C LEU A 107 -7.47 -8.61 24.67
N ASP A 108 -8.00 -7.64 25.41
CA ASP A 108 -8.66 -7.90 26.67
C ASP A 108 -9.94 -8.73 26.50
N VAL A 109 -10.77 -8.35 25.52
CA VAL A 109 -11.97 -9.10 25.16
C VAL A 109 -11.64 -10.52 24.72
N ALA A 110 -10.64 -10.68 23.83
CA ALA A 110 -10.22 -11.97 23.34
C ALA A 110 -9.74 -12.89 24.48
N LYS A 111 -8.89 -12.38 25.40
CA LYS A 111 -8.43 -13.14 26.57
C LYS A 111 -9.54 -13.57 27.50
N ARG A 112 -10.57 -12.74 27.69
CA ARG A 112 -11.76 -13.09 28.51
C ARG A 112 -12.65 -14.11 27.84
N LEU A 113 -12.89 -13.99 26.53
CA LEU A 113 -13.78 -14.90 25.80
C LEU A 113 -13.10 -16.24 25.46
N PHE A 114 -11.81 -16.23 25.22
CA PHE A 114 -11.04 -17.38 24.74
C PHE A 114 -9.79 -17.68 25.60
N PRO A 115 -9.94 -17.94 26.90
CA PRO A 115 -8.80 -18.05 27.84
C PRO A 115 -7.89 -19.26 27.58
N LYS A 116 -8.29 -20.18 26.71
CA LYS A 116 -7.51 -21.38 26.32
C LYS A 116 -6.82 -21.23 24.96
N GLU A 117 -7.07 -20.13 24.27
CA GLU A 117 -6.49 -19.87 22.96
C GLU A 117 -5.16 -19.12 23.09
N GLU A 118 -4.27 -19.36 22.15
CA GLU A 118 -3.06 -18.58 22.02
C GLU A 118 -3.42 -17.22 21.35
N ILE A 119 -3.24 -16.13 22.09
CA ILE A 119 -3.52 -14.78 21.64
C ILE A 119 -2.22 -14.02 21.54
N SER A 120 -1.87 -13.64 20.31
CA SER A 120 -0.66 -12.88 20.02
C SER A 120 -0.92 -11.39 20.13
N ASP A 121 -0.09 -10.69 20.88
CA ASP A 121 -0.04 -9.22 20.96
C ASP A 121 1.20 -8.74 20.20
N THR A 122 1.18 -8.93 18.86
CA THR A 122 2.24 -8.43 18.01
C THR A 122 1.78 -7.19 17.26
N GLU A 123 2.51 -6.10 17.42
CA GLU A 123 2.33 -4.95 16.53
C GLU A 123 2.69 -5.39 15.11
N ASN A 124 1.72 -5.28 14.20
CA ASN A 124 1.96 -5.62 12.81
C ASN A 124 2.74 -4.49 12.12
N THR A 125 4.05 -4.65 12.09
CA THR A 125 4.97 -3.72 11.42
C THR A 125 5.15 -4.03 9.92
N SER A 126 4.37 -4.97 9.36
CA SER A 126 4.48 -5.32 7.95
C SER A 126 3.95 -4.21 7.04
N ALA A 127 4.58 -4.04 5.88
CA ALA A 127 4.07 -3.16 4.83
C ALA A 127 2.89 -3.80 4.04
N GLY A 128 2.15 -4.72 4.66
CA GLY A 128 0.89 -5.24 4.13
C GLY A 128 -0.15 -4.13 4.09
N VAL A 129 -0.85 -3.99 2.97
CA VAL A 129 -1.87 -2.97 2.76
C VAL A 129 -3.22 -3.60 2.48
N SER A 130 -4.27 -2.90 2.84
CA SER A 130 -5.67 -3.17 2.52
C SER A 130 -6.45 -1.87 2.68
N ASP A 131 -7.74 -1.87 2.36
CA ASP A 131 -8.69 -0.78 2.60
C ASP A 131 -8.73 -0.26 4.05
N ILE A 132 -8.33 -1.11 5.02
CA ILE A 132 -8.12 -0.70 6.41
C ILE A 132 -7.11 0.45 6.54
N GLY A 133 -6.14 0.56 5.61
CA GLY A 133 -5.21 1.68 5.58
C GLY A 133 -5.91 3.02 5.40
N ASP A 134 -6.88 3.08 4.51
CA ASP A 134 -7.65 4.29 4.24
C ASP A 134 -8.51 4.67 5.44
N ILE A 135 -9.24 3.71 6.02
CA ILE A 135 -10.07 3.92 7.20
C ILE A 135 -9.20 4.36 8.39
N SER A 136 -8.08 3.67 8.62
CA SER A 136 -7.17 4.01 9.73
C SER A 136 -6.43 5.33 9.54
N SER A 137 -6.46 5.90 8.36
CA SER A 137 -5.93 7.24 8.12
C SER A 137 -6.85 8.36 8.67
N LEU A 138 -8.11 8.03 8.97
CA LEU A 138 -9.15 8.97 9.40
C LEU A 138 -9.66 8.71 10.81
N ILE A 139 -9.85 7.44 11.20
CA ILE A 139 -10.44 7.04 12.49
C ILE A 139 -9.64 5.92 13.16
N PRO A 140 -9.74 5.75 14.50
CA PRO A 140 -9.14 4.62 15.21
C PRO A 140 -9.62 3.29 14.62
N THR A 141 -8.68 2.45 14.21
CA THR A 141 -8.98 1.18 13.54
C THR A 141 -8.05 0.09 14.04
N VAL A 142 -8.52 -1.13 14.03
CA VAL A 142 -7.74 -2.34 14.28
C VAL A 142 -8.07 -3.39 13.22
N HIS A 143 -7.08 -4.16 12.80
CA HIS A 143 -7.25 -5.29 11.89
C HIS A 143 -6.86 -6.57 12.62
N ALA A 144 -7.77 -7.10 13.43
CA ALA A 144 -7.58 -8.35 14.14
C ALA A 144 -7.69 -9.55 13.18
N PHE A 145 -6.87 -10.58 13.40
CA PHE A 145 -6.85 -11.81 12.61
C PHE A 145 -7.27 -13.00 13.46
N ILE A 146 -8.11 -13.85 12.89
CA ILE A 146 -8.48 -15.15 13.43
C ILE A 146 -7.68 -16.23 12.69
N GLY A 147 -7.02 -17.10 13.45
CA GLY A 147 -5.98 -18.04 12.96
C GLY A 147 -6.46 -19.29 12.26
N ASP A 148 -7.64 -19.34 11.65
CA ASP A 148 -8.21 -20.54 11.04
C ASP A 148 -8.13 -20.57 9.49
N GLY A 149 -7.23 -19.81 8.91
CA GLY A 149 -6.86 -19.88 7.50
C GLY A 149 -5.57 -20.66 7.26
N GLY A 150 -5.54 -21.53 6.28
CA GLY A 150 -4.33 -22.30 5.98
C GLY A 150 -4.34 -22.94 4.60
N PRO A 151 -3.18 -23.47 4.16
CA PRO A 151 -1.86 -23.39 4.79
C PRO A 151 -1.12 -22.08 4.52
N SER A 152 -1.52 -21.29 3.51
CA SER A 152 -0.84 -20.03 3.19
C SER A 152 -1.75 -19.11 2.37
N ASN A 153 -1.86 -17.84 2.77
CA ASN A 153 -2.58 -16.81 2.02
C ASN A 153 -2.04 -16.69 0.58
N HIS A 154 -2.90 -16.28 -0.35
CA HIS A 154 -2.57 -16.07 -1.77
C HIS A 154 -2.06 -17.31 -2.50
N THR A 155 -2.46 -18.51 -2.08
CA THR A 155 -2.17 -19.76 -2.78
C THR A 155 -3.46 -20.51 -3.13
N VAL A 156 -3.39 -21.37 -4.15
CA VAL A 156 -4.52 -22.25 -4.54
C VAL A 156 -4.88 -23.26 -3.45
N LYS A 157 -4.04 -23.43 -2.44
CA LYS A 157 -4.26 -24.33 -1.31
C LYS A 157 -4.95 -23.64 -0.12
N PHE A 158 -5.08 -22.33 -0.16
CA PHE A 158 -5.72 -21.59 0.93
C PHE A 158 -7.17 -22.01 1.10
N HIS A 159 -7.56 -22.33 2.32
CA HIS A 159 -8.93 -22.66 2.70
C HIS A 159 -9.17 -22.35 4.18
N ILE A 160 -10.42 -22.21 4.56
CA ILE A 160 -10.82 -22.10 5.96
C ILE A 160 -10.84 -23.49 6.59
N ILE A 161 -10.07 -23.68 7.67
CA ILE A 161 -9.93 -24.96 8.37
C ILE A 161 -11.19 -25.23 9.20
N ASP A 162 -11.57 -24.31 10.08
CA ASP A 162 -12.78 -24.40 10.89
C ASP A 162 -13.68 -23.19 10.62
N LYS A 163 -14.77 -23.42 9.88
CA LYS A 163 -15.74 -22.38 9.50
C LYS A 163 -16.50 -21.82 10.69
N TYR A 164 -16.84 -22.68 11.68
CA TYR A 164 -17.53 -22.24 12.88
C TYR A 164 -16.63 -21.36 13.73
N ARG A 165 -15.43 -21.82 14.00
CA ARG A 165 -14.45 -21.08 14.77
C ARG A 165 -14.16 -19.72 14.12
N MET A 166 -13.83 -19.70 12.84
CA MET A 166 -13.55 -18.47 12.13
C MET A 166 -14.71 -17.46 12.18
N GLY A 167 -15.92 -17.91 11.90
CA GLY A 167 -17.10 -17.03 11.88
C GLY A 167 -17.58 -16.64 13.27
N VAL A 168 -17.79 -17.63 14.15
CA VAL A 168 -18.41 -17.39 15.47
C VAL A 168 -17.44 -16.73 16.45
N THR A 169 -16.14 -17.08 16.40
CA THR A 169 -15.13 -16.44 17.24
C THR A 169 -14.99 -14.96 16.88
N ALA A 170 -14.86 -14.65 15.60
CA ALA A 170 -14.79 -13.26 15.14
C ALA A 170 -16.04 -12.46 15.54
N ALA A 171 -17.24 -13.04 15.39
CA ALA A 171 -18.48 -12.38 15.77
C ALA A 171 -18.57 -12.11 17.28
N LYS A 172 -18.20 -13.10 18.12
CA LYS A 172 -18.18 -12.94 19.59
C LYS A 172 -17.21 -11.86 20.02
N GLU A 173 -16.02 -11.83 19.42
CA GLU A 173 -15.01 -10.82 19.72
C GLU A 173 -15.50 -9.42 19.35
N GLN A 174 -16.05 -9.24 18.15
CA GLN A 174 -16.61 -7.94 17.73
C GLN A 174 -17.75 -7.47 18.64
N VAL A 175 -18.66 -8.35 19.01
CA VAL A 175 -19.75 -8.01 19.95
C VAL A 175 -19.18 -7.64 21.32
N GLY A 176 -18.21 -8.40 21.83
CA GLY A 176 -17.54 -8.10 23.09
C GLY A 176 -16.87 -6.73 23.08
N VAL A 177 -16.15 -6.40 22.00
CA VAL A 177 -15.51 -5.09 21.82
C VAL A 177 -16.56 -3.97 21.74
N LEU A 178 -17.67 -4.17 21.04
CA LEU A 178 -18.74 -3.20 20.97
C LEU A 178 -19.36 -2.92 22.36
N LEU A 179 -19.55 -3.96 23.18
CA LEU A 179 -20.04 -3.80 24.56
C LEU A 179 -19.08 -2.98 25.42
N GLU A 180 -17.77 -3.22 25.31
CA GLU A 180 -16.75 -2.44 26.02
C GLU A 180 -16.70 -0.98 25.55
N LEU A 181 -16.78 -0.74 24.25
CA LEU A 181 -16.69 0.60 23.69
C LEU A 181 -17.92 1.44 23.96
N LEU A 182 -19.13 0.83 23.94
CA LEU A 182 -20.41 1.54 24.09
C LEU A 182 -20.94 1.52 25.51
N GLY A 183 -20.42 0.67 26.39
CA GLY A 183 -20.71 0.67 27.81
C GLY A 183 -20.34 2.01 28.47
N ASP A 184 -20.89 2.28 29.67
CA ASP A 184 -20.63 3.47 30.47
C ASP A 184 -20.70 4.79 29.66
N ASN A 185 -21.82 4.98 28.96
CA ASN A 185 -22.02 6.15 28.07
C ASN A 185 -20.93 6.33 27.00
N ALA A 186 -20.37 5.24 26.51
CA ALA A 186 -19.29 5.19 25.52
C ALA A 186 -18.00 5.90 25.99
N ALA A 187 -17.69 5.86 27.29
CA ALA A 187 -16.51 6.52 27.83
C ALA A 187 -15.22 6.02 27.16
N LYS A 188 -15.10 4.68 26.99
CA LYS A 188 -13.92 4.08 26.34
C LYS A 188 -13.76 4.47 24.89
N ALA A 189 -14.85 4.52 24.13
CA ALA A 189 -14.80 4.96 22.73
C ALA A 189 -14.38 6.44 22.62
N LYS A 190 -14.89 7.31 23.51
CA LYS A 190 -14.53 8.73 23.54
C LYS A 190 -13.05 8.91 23.84
N GLU A 191 -12.51 8.22 24.85
CA GLU A 191 -11.08 8.24 25.21
C GLU A 191 -10.21 7.87 24.00
N ILE A 192 -10.53 6.76 23.32
CA ILE A 192 -9.79 6.29 22.14
C ILE A 192 -9.86 7.31 20.99
N MET A 193 -11.02 7.91 20.76
CA MET A 193 -11.19 8.94 19.72
C MET A 193 -10.39 10.21 20.02
N GLU A 194 -10.33 10.65 21.28
CA GLU A 194 -9.58 11.83 21.71
C GLU A 194 -8.06 11.64 21.60
N GLU A 195 -7.57 10.45 21.92
CA GLU A 195 -6.14 10.12 21.81
C GLU A 195 -5.66 9.90 20.38
N TYR A 196 -6.57 9.52 19.48
CA TYR A 196 -6.18 9.17 18.13
C TYR A 196 -5.76 10.39 17.31
N LYS A 197 -4.59 10.28 16.67
CA LYS A 197 -4.07 11.31 15.76
C LYS A 197 -4.13 10.80 14.35
N PRO A 198 -5.18 11.08 13.57
CA PRO A 198 -5.31 10.58 12.21
C PRO A 198 -4.23 11.15 11.28
N THR A 199 -3.98 10.47 10.16
CA THR A 199 -3.11 10.98 9.09
C THR A 199 -3.74 12.19 8.41
N PHE A 200 -5.05 12.13 8.18
CA PHE A 200 -5.85 13.23 7.64
C PHE A 200 -6.86 13.69 8.69
N ALA A 201 -6.84 14.98 8.99
CA ALA A 201 -7.71 15.54 10.02
C ALA A 201 -9.20 15.46 9.66
N ARG A 202 -9.51 15.47 8.36
CA ARG A 202 -10.86 15.43 7.81
C ARG A 202 -10.91 14.53 6.58
N ARG A 203 -12.12 14.05 6.28
CA ARG A 203 -12.39 13.28 5.06
C ARG A 203 -11.99 14.04 3.78
N GLU A 204 -12.24 15.34 3.75
CA GLU A 204 -11.93 16.20 2.60
C GLU A 204 -10.43 16.24 2.34
N ASP A 205 -9.60 16.23 3.38
CA ASP A 205 -8.13 16.21 3.25
C ASP A 205 -7.65 14.89 2.64
N TYR A 206 -8.27 13.77 3.01
CA TYR A 206 -8.03 12.46 2.39
C TYR A 206 -8.45 12.43 0.91
N LEU A 207 -9.64 12.94 0.57
CA LEU A 207 -10.10 12.99 -0.81
C LEU A 207 -9.22 13.89 -1.69
N ALA A 208 -8.77 15.02 -1.15
CA ALA A 208 -7.83 15.91 -1.85
C ALA A 208 -6.47 15.23 -2.08
N PHE A 209 -6.03 14.39 -1.13
CA PHE A 209 -4.82 13.57 -1.30
C PHE A 209 -4.99 12.54 -2.43
N GLU A 210 -6.11 11.82 -2.48
CA GLU A 210 -6.40 10.87 -3.56
C GLU A 210 -6.44 11.56 -4.93
N GLU A 211 -7.13 12.70 -5.04
CA GLU A 211 -7.23 13.48 -6.29
C GLU A 211 -5.85 13.95 -6.75
N LYS A 212 -5.01 14.44 -5.84
CA LYS A 212 -3.64 14.90 -6.13
C LYS A 212 -2.79 13.80 -6.79
N TYR A 213 -2.96 12.55 -6.36
CA TYR A 213 -2.15 11.43 -6.85
C TYR A 213 -2.82 10.61 -7.95
N THR A 214 -4.11 10.78 -8.23
CA THR A 214 -4.78 10.17 -9.37
C THR A 214 -4.58 11.03 -10.61
N LYS A 215 -3.46 10.82 -11.29
CA LYS A 215 -3.05 11.69 -12.41
C LYS A 215 -2.30 10.95 -13.51
N THR A 216 -2.30 11.53 -14.67
CA THR A 216 -1.46 11.13 -15.80
C THR A 216 -0.49 12.27 -16.14
N LEU A 217 0.79 11.95 -16.23
CA LEU A 217 1.87 12.87 -16.52
C LEU A 217 2.64 12.41 -17.76
N LYS A 218 2.72 13.26 -18.81
CA LYS A 218 3.69 13.07 -19.90
C LYS A 218 5.06 13.51 -19.40
N ALA A 219 5.78 12.62 -18.76
CA ALA A 219 6.99 12.95 -18.00
C ALA A 219 8.21 13.23 -18.89
N VAL A 220 8.31 12.51 -20.03
CA VAL A 220 9.34 12.76 -21.06
C VAL A 220 8.65 12.84 -22.41
N ASP A 221 8.85 13.95 -23.11
CA ASP A 221 8.35 14.17 -24.47
C ASP A 221 9.44 14.87 -25.30
N TYR A 222 9.22 15.00 -26.60
CA TYR A 222 10.15 15.64 -27.53
C TYR A 222 9.37 16.59 -28.43
N ASP A 223 9.93 17.78 -28.70
CA ASP A 223 9.38 18.70 -29.69
C ASP A 223 9.66 18.24 -31.14
N ALA A 224 9.26 19.06 -32.12
CA ALA A 224 9.43 18.77 -33.55
C ALA A 224 10.92 18.69 -33.96
N ASP A 225 11.81 19.36 -33.21
CA ASP A 225 13.25 19.40 -33.47
C ASP A 225 14.01 18.32 -32.69
N GLY A 226 13.28 17.45 -31.95
CA GLY A 226 13.83 16.38 -31.16
C GLY A 226 14.45 16.83 -29.83
N LYS A 227 14.19 18.05 -29.39
CA LYS A 227 14.62 18.55 -28.08
C LYS A 227 13.70 17.97 -27.01
N VAL A 228 14.32 17.46 -25.93
CA VAL A 228 13.59 16.86 -24.82
C VAL A 228 12.77 17.91 -24.05
N LEU A 229 11.54 17.52 -23.72
CA LEU A 229 10.63 18.26 -22.87
C LEU A 229 10.39 17.43 -21.62
N PHE A 230 10.95 17.86 -20.49
CA PHE A 230 10.61 17.28 -19.20
C PHE A 230 9.41 18.01 -18.63
N LYS A 231 8.37 17.26 -18.30
CA LYS A 231 7.24 17.72 -17.49
C LYS A 231 7.30 16.93 -16.17
N GLY A 232 7.97 17.50 -15.23
CA GLY A 232 8.10 16.94 -13.89
C GLY A 232 7.70 17.97 -12.84
N GLU A 233 6.93 17.51 -11.86
CA GLU A 233 6.38 18.16 -10.66
C GLU A 233 5.13 18.96 -10.83
#